data_1a2a533176b48f19960b0693d9677769
#
_entry.id   1a2a533176b48f19960b0693d9677769
#
_cell.length_a   1.000
_cell.length_b   1.000
_cell.length_c   1.000
_cell.angle_alpha   90.00
_cell.angle_beta   90.00
_cell.angle_gamma   90.00
#
_symmetry.space_group_name_H-M   'P 1'
#
loop_
_entity.id
_entity.type
_entity.pdbx_description
1 polymer ?
#
loop_
_entity_poly.entity_id
_entity_poly.type
_entity_poly.pdbx_seq_one_letter_code
_entity_poly.pdbx_strand_id
1 'polypeptide(L)'
;MTNTFPKLHNAMWPGLVGKGEEDGQEPPISLERMLELTANAEVDGVKFEGVDYFLFHPHTDPDASDDELRRIADMIASYDLRVGSLVAPIWPGTVGDSAMGDDLSQEKFLTAIRKACRIARVFNEHGIRQYGVIRVDSAEFGVDQWRKDPESGTARIIDTFKKAAQIAQDCGERLAAEGEICWAGMHSWKDMLDILEGVGMPDSLGFQTQPSRSLRSACGWAGCRSGR
;
A
#
# COMPACT_ATOMS: atom_id res chain seq x y z
N MET A 1 -23.89 21.89 1.01
CA MET A 1 -22.45 21.71 0.82
C MET A 1 -22.09 20.39 1.45
N THR A 2 -21.78 19.39 0.65
CA THR A 2 -21.36 18.07 1.16
C THR A 2 -20.02 18.26 1.85
N ASN A 3 -19.94 17.79 3.07
CA ASN A 3 -18.75 17.86 3.91
C ASN A 3 -17.62 17.08 3.20
N THR A 4 -16.61 17.77 2.69
CA THR A 4 -15.51 17.20 1.88
C THR A 4 -14.29 16.88 2.74
N PHE A 5 -14.47 16.61 4.02
CA PHE A 5 -13.36 16.14 4.85
C PHE A 5 -12.86 14.78 4.34
N PRO A 6 -11.54 14.53 4.47
CA PRO A 6 -11.01 13.21 4.19
C PRO A 6 -11.79 12.14 4.98
N LYS A 7 -12.12 11.05 4.30
CA LYS A 7 -12.75 9.89 4.93
C LYS A 7 -11.77 9.22 5.90
N LEU A 8 -12.26 8.80 7.04
CA LEU A 8 -11.45 8.05 8.01
C LEU A 8 -11.51 6.56 7.68
N HIS A 9 -10.38 6.00 7.30
CA HIS A 9 -10.23 4.58 6.99
C HIS A 9 -9.30 3.90 7.97
N ASN A 10 -9.61 2.65 8.30
CA ASN A 10 -8.69 1.78 9.02
C ASN A 10 -7.81 1.04 8.01
N ALA A 11 -6.49 1.09 8.20
CA ALA A 11 -5.55 0.25 7.45
C ALA A 11 -5.69 -1.20 7.94
N MET A 12 -6.26 -2.06 7.07
CA MET A 12 -6.62 -3.45 7.39
C MET A 12 -5.41 -4.39 7.35
N TRP A 13 -4.38 -4.06 8.12
CA TRP A 13 -3.19 -4.89 8.24
C TRP A 13 -3.51 -6.26 8.85
N PRO A 14 -3.24 -7.39 8.19
CA PRO A 14 -3.61 -8.70 8.70
C PRO A 14 -2.80 -9.19 9.91
N GLY A 15 -1.87 -8.40 10.39
CA GLY A 15 -1.10 -8.70 11.60
C GLY A 15 -0.01 -9.76 11.41
N LEU A 16 0.43 -10.00 10.18
CA LEU A 16 1.46 -11.00 9.87
C LEU A 16 2.89 -10.48 10.04
N VAL A 17 3.11 -9.16 9.87
CA VAL A 17 4.45 -8.58 9.99
C VAL A 17 4.90 -8.57 11.44
N GLY A 18 6.09 -9.09 11.67
CA GLY A 18 6.67 -9.23 13.00
C GLY A 18 6.12 -10.40 13.81
N LYS A 19 5.18 -11.17 13.27
CA LYS A 19 4.76 -12.46 13.84
C LYS A 19 5.57 -13.56 13.16
N GLY A 20 6.35 -14.29 13.94
CA GLY A 20 7.02 -15.50 13.46
C GLY A 20 6.04 -16.65 13.25
N GLU A 21 6.52 -17.72 12.62
CA GLU A 21 5.80 -18.99 12.51
C GLU A 21 6.10 -19.92 13.73
N GLU A 22 6.61 -19.37 14.81
CA GLU A 22 7.02 -20.11 15.99
C GLU A 22 5.80 -20.53 16.82
N ASP A 23 5.92 -21.65 17.51
CA ASP A 23 4.90 -22.14 18.44
C ASP A 23 4.59 -21.10 19.52
N GLY A 24 3.30 -20.78 19.69
CA GLY A 24 2.83 -19.80 20.68
C GLY A 24 2.64 -18.38 20.14
N GLN A 25 2.88 -18.14 18.85
CA GLN A 25 2.52 -16.87 18.21
C GLN A 25 0.99 -16.73 18.10
N GLU A 26 0.50 -15.51 18.29
CA GLU A 26 -0.92 -15.25 18.07
C GLU A 26 -1.29 -15.42 16.59
N PRO A 27 -2.42 -16.10 16.29
CA PRO A 27 -2.86 -16.24 14.90
C PRO A 27 -3.20 -14.86 14.29
N PRO A 28 -3.18 -14.75 12.95
CA PRO A 28 -3.69 -13.56 12.27
C PRO A 28 -5.14 -13.28 12.67
N ILE A 29 -5.50 -12.01 12.74
CA ILE A 29 -6.88 -11.61 12.99
C ILE A 29 -7.69 -11.87 11.71
N SER A 30 -8.83 -12.57 11.82
CA SER A 30 -9.69 -12.81 10.66
C SER A 30 -10.25 -11.51 10.07
N LEU A 31 -10.52 -11.51 8.77
CA LEU A 31 -11.12 -10.35 8.10
C LEU A 31 -12.40 -9.90 8.80
N GLU A 32 -13.32 -10.82 9.05
CA GLU A 32 -14.61 -10.54 9.72
C GLU A 32 -14.39 -9.85 11.09
N ARG A 33 -13.46 -10.37 11.89
CA ARG A 33 -13.17 -9.78 13.20
C ARG A 33 -12.58 -8.37 13.09
N MET A 34 -11.72 -8.11 12.10
CA MET A 34 -11.18 -6.77 11.87
C MET A 34 -12.25 -5.80 11.40
N LEU A 35 -13.17 -6.24 10.54
CA LEU A 35 -14.32 -5.43 10.10
C LEU A 35 -15.23 -5.09 11.28
N GLU A 36 -15.56 -6.07 12.12
CA GLU A 36 -16.34 -5.86 13.34
C GLU A 36 -15.69 -4.82 14.27
N LEU A 37 -14.39 -4.97 14.55
CA LEU A 37 -13.64 -4.04 15.39
C LEU A 37 -13.61 -2.63 14.78
N THR A 38 -13.42 -2.53 13.48
CA THR A 38 -13.38 -1.25 12.75
C THR A 38 -14.73 -0.55 12.80
N ALA A 39 -15.81 -1.25 12.50
CA ALA A 39 -17.17 -0.70 12.52
C ALA A 39 -17.63 -0.24 13.91
N ASN A 40 -17.15 -0.91 14.96
CA ASN A 40 -17.48 -0.58 16.34
C ASN A 40 -16.55 0.46 16.99
N ALA A 41 -15.42 0.79 16.35
CA ALA A 41 -14.50 1.79 16.87
C ALA A 41 -15.09 3.20 16.75
N GLU A 42 -15.15 3.91 17.85
CA GLU A 42 -15.68 5.28 17.90
C GLU A 42 -14.88 6.12 18.91
N VAL A 43 -14.52 7.33 18.50
CA VAL A 43 -13.88 8.33 19.37
C VAL A 43 -14.61 9.66 19.17
N ASP A 44 -15.16 10.19 20.24
CA ASP A 44 -15.91 11.46 20.25
C ASP A 44 -17.02 11.55 19.17
N GLY A 45 -17.73 10.44 18.95
CA GLY A 45 -18.78 10.35 17.93
C GLY A 45 -18.26 10.14 16.48
N VAL A 46 -16.96 10.02 16.29
CA VAL A 46 -16.35 9.78 14.98
C VAL A 46 -16.04 8.31 14.82
N LYS A 47 -16.53 7.72 13.73
CA LYS A 47 -16.30 6.33 13.34
C LYS A 47 -15.50 6.23 12.05
N PHE A 48 -14.94 5.07 11.80
CA PHE A 48 -14.41 4.75 10.47
C PHE A 48 -15.53 4.68 9.44
N GLU A 49 -15.30 5.25 8.26
CA GLU A 49 -16.20 5.19 7.11
C GLU A 49 -15.80 4.08 6.13
N GLY A 50 -14.61 3.53 6.32
CA GLY A 50 -14.11 2.49 5.43
C GLY A 50 -12.80 1.87 5.89
N VAL A 51 -12.24 1.11 4.98
CA VAL A 51 -10.99 0.38 5.16
C VAL A 51 -10.05 0.61 3.98
N ASP A 52 -8.75 0.69 4.26
CA ASP A 52 -7.70 0.55 3.26
C ASP A 52 -7.24 -0.91 3.30
N TYR A 53 -7.34 -1.61 2.16
CA TYR A 53 -7.43 -3.04 2.12
C TYR A 53 -6.19 -3.71 1.52
N PHE A 54 -5.63 -4.68 2.23
CA PHE A 54 -4.42 -5.39 1.85
C PHE A 54 -4.75 -6.62 1.00
N LEU A 55 -4.13 -6.71 -0.19
CA LEU A 55 -4.46 -7.72 -1.20
C LEU A 55 -3.58 -8.97 -1.08
N PHE A 56 -3.52 -9.56 0.12
CA PHE A 56 -2.81 -10.81 0.37
C PHE A 56 -3.41 -11.60 1.54
N HIS A 57 -3.00 -12.87 1.66
CA HIS A 57 -3.43 -13.74 2.75
C HIS A 57 -3.13 -13.17 4.14
N PRO A 58 -3.97 -13.46 5.15
CA PRO A 58 -5.12 -14.37 5.09
C PRO A 58 -6.44 -13.71 4.66
N HIS A 59 -6.47 -12.40 4.40
CA HIS A 59 -7.71 -11.68 4.15
C HIS A 59 -8.15 -11.78 2.68
N THR A 60 -7.21 -11.83 1.76
CA THR A 60 -7.48 -11.90 0.33
C THR A 60 -6.52 -12.87 -0.33
N ASP A 61 -7.04 -13.78 -1.14
CA ASP A 61 -6.23 -14.47 -2.14
C ASP A 61 -6.12 -13.55 -3.37
N PRO A 62 -4.90 -13.13 -3.77
CA PRO A 62 -4.73 -12.34 -4.99
C PRO A 62 -5.23 -13.04 -6.26
N ASP A 63 -5.41 -14.35 -6.22
CA ASP A 63 -5.94 -15.20 -7.28
C ASP A 63 -7.41 -15.58 -7.10
N ALA A 64 -8.08 -15.05 -6.06
CA ALA A 64 -9.50 -15.29 -5.82
C ALA A 64 -10.35 -15.02 -7.06
N SER A 65 -11.41 -15.81 -7.25
CA SER A 65 -12.38 -15.58 -8.31
C SER A 65 -13.13 -14.24 -8.12
N ASP A 66 -13.69 -13.72 -9.21
CA ASP A 66 -14.49 -12.49 -9.14
C ASP A 66 -15.71 -12.68 -8.20
N ASP A 67 -16.30 -13.88 -8.12
CA ASP A 67 -17.40 -14.17 -7.21
C ASP A 67 -16.96 -14.20 -5.73
N GLU A 68 -15.75 -14.65 -5.45
CA GLU A 68 -15.18 -14.59 -4.10
C GLU A 68 -14.85 -13.16 -3.69
N LEU A 69 -14.31 -12.36 -4.59
CA LEU A 69 -14.09 -10.94 -4.36
C LEU A 69 -15.39 -10.18 -4.12
N ARG A 70 -16.49 -10.52 -4.83
CA ARG A 70 -17.82 -9.95 -4.55
C ARG A 70 -18.33 -10.34 -3.18
N ARG A 71 -18.13 -11.60 -2.73
CA ARG A 71 -18.48 -12.02 -1.36
C ARG A 71 -17.71 -11.24 -0.29
N ILE A 72 -16.42 -10.94 -0.54
CA ILE A 72 -15.64 -10.08 0.33
C ILE A 72 -16.22 -8.66 0.35
N ALA A 73 -16.59 -8.12 -0.81
CA ALA A 73 -17.23 -6.80 -0.92
C ALA A 73 -18.56 -6.74 -0.17
N ASP A 74 -19.40 -7.77 -0.28
CA ASP A 74 -20.66 -7.90 0.47
C ASP A 74 -20.41 -7.95 1.97
N MET A 75 -19.40 -8.70 2.40
CA MET A 75 -18.99 -8.76 3.82
C MET A 75 -18.61 -7.39 4.34
N ILE A 76 -17.75 -6.64 3.63
CA ILE A 76 -17.34 -5.28 4.01
C ILE A 76 -18.57 -4.36 4.08
N ALA A 77 -19.44 -4.42 3.09
CA ALA A 77 -20.66 -3.63 3.03
C ALA A 77 -21.63 -3.94 4.19
N SER A 78 -21.67 -5.18 4.67
CA SER A 78 -22.55 -5.60 5.77
C SER A 78 -22.19 -4.92 7.11
N TYR A 79 -20.97 -4.38 7.24
CA TYR A 79 -20.52 -3.57 8.38
C TYR A 79 -20.67 -2.05 8.14
N ASP A 80 -21.36 -1.64 7.08
CA ASP A 80 -21.50 -0.24 6.66
C ASP A 80 -20.16 0.45 6.37
N LEU A 81 -19.18 -0.31 5.92
CA LEU A 81 -17.84 0.15 5.56
C LEU A 81 -17.67 0.18 4.04
N ARG A 82 -16.78 1.03 3.56
CA ARG A 82 -16.35 1.15 2.17
C ARG A 82 -14.88 0.77 2.02
N VAL A 83 -14.47 0.42 0.80
CA VAL A 83 -13.07 0.22 0.46
C VAL A 83 -12.52 1.52 -0.11
N GLY A 84 -11.39 1.95 0.39
CA GLY A 84 -10.61 3.07 -0.13
C GLY A 84 -9.39 2.60 -0.91
N SER A 85 -8.21 2.86 -0.38
CA SER A 85 -6.97 2.44 -0.99
C SER A 85 -6.79 0.92 -0.89
N LEU A 86 -6.17 0.35 -1.91
CA LEU A 86 -5.72 -1.04 -1.92
C LEU A 86 -4.21 -1.08 -1.73
N VAL A 87 -3.72 -2.06 -1.02
CA VAL A 87 -2.28 -2.30 -0.88
C VAL A 87 -1.90 -3.48 -1.75
N ALA A 88 -1.08 -3.24 -2.77
CA ALA A 88 -0.67 -4.27 -3.72
C ALA A 88 0.13 -5.39 -3.02
N PRO A 89 -0.01 -6.66 -3.44
CA PRO A 89 0.71 -7.79 -2.86
C PRO A 89 2.14 -7.87 -3.43
N ILE A 90 2.98 -6.88 -3.11
CA ILE A 90 4.34 -6.72 -3.69
C ILE A 90 5.47 -7.10 -2.74
N TRP A 91 5.16 -7.45 -1.49
CA TRP A 91 6.19 -7.79 -0.51
C TRP A 91 6.71 -9.21 -0.66
N PRO A 92 7.93 -9.51 -0.16
CA PRO A 92 8.45 -10.87 -0.08
C PRO A 92 7.44 -11.82 0.60
N GLY A 93 7.26 -13.01 0.01
CA GLY A 93 6.27 -13.98 0.48
C GLY A 93 4.84 -13.75 -0.01
N THR A 94 4.58 -12.67 -0.78
CA THR A 94 3.33 -12.44 -1.52
C THR A 94 3.52 -12.76 -3.02
N VAL A 95 2.69 -12.19 -3.90
CA VAL A 95 2.80 -12.38 -5.35
C VAL A 95 4.00 -11.64 -5.93
N GLY A 96 4.25 -10.45 -5.42
CA GLY A 96 5.25 -9.53 -5.96
C GLY A 96 6.65 -9.78 -5.42
N ASP A 97 7.54 -8.91 -5.85
CA ASP A 97 8.95 -8.90 -5.47
C ASP A 97 9.49 -7.47 -5.64
N SER A 98 10.78 -7.28 -5.52
CA SER A 98 11.43 -5.97 -5.57
C SER A 98 11.29 -5.28 -6.93
N ALA A 99 10.88 -4.01 -6.94
CA ALA A 99 10.95 -3.16 -8.13
C ALA A 99 12.38 -2.84 -8.56
N MET A 100 13.36 -2.99 -7.67
CA MET A 100 14.79 -2.79 -7.90
C MET A 100 15.51 -4.07 -8.32
N GLY A 101 14.85 -5.23 -8.25
CA GLY A 101 15.44 -6.54 -8.50
C GLY A 101 15.85 -6.80 -9.95
N ASP A 102 16.14 -8.04 -10.25
CA ASP A 102 16.38 -8.51 -11.61
C ASP A 102 15.07 -8.54 -12.44
N ASP A 103 15.16 -8.93 -13.70
CA ASP A 103 14.01 -8.96 -14.62
C ASP A 103 12.88 -9.87 -14.10
N LEU A 104 13.21 -10.97 -13.42
CA LEU A 104 12.22 -11.86 -12.83
C LEU A 104 11.49 -11.21 -11.66
N SER A 105 12.22 -10.54 -10.78
CA SER A 105 11.65 -9.80 -9.65
C SER A 105 10.74 -8.67 -10.14
N GLN A 106 11.19 -7.92 -11.16
CA GLN A 106 10.38 -6.85 -11.75
C GLN A 106 9.10 -7.39 -12.40
N GLU A 107 9.14 -8.54 -13.10
CA GLU A 107 7.93 -9.13 -13.69
C GLU A 107 6.96 -9.64 -12.63
N LYS A 108 7.44 -10.18 -11.50
CA LYS A 108 6.59 -10.50 -10.34
C LYS A 108 5.92 -9.25 -9.78
N PHE A 109 6.68 -8.15 -9.63
CA PHE A 109 6.13 -6.85 -9.22
C PHE A 109 4.99 -6.41 -10.15
N LEU A 110 5.22 -6.40 -11.46
CA LEU A 110 4.22 -6.02 -12.46
C LEU A 110 3.00 -6.96 -12.47
N THR A 111 3.22 -8.25 -12.21
CA THR A 111 2.14 -9.23 -12.06
C THR A 111 1.27 -8.92 -10.85
N ALA A 112 1.88 -8.54 -9.71
CA ALA A 112 1.14 -8.10 -8.54
C ALA A 112 0.28 -6.85 -8.81
N ILE A 113 0.81 -5.89 -9.59
CA ILE A 113 0.04 -4.71 -10.00
C ILE A 113 -1.16 -5.09 -10.88
N ARG A 114 -0.99 -5.99 -11.87
CA ARG A 114 -2.12 -6.47 -12.71
C ARG A 114 -3.21 -7.13 -11.86
N LYS A 115 -2.83 -7.96 -10.87
CA LYS A 115 -3.78 -8.59 -9.92
C LYS A 115 -4.49 -7.53 -9.07
N ALA A 116 -3.77 -6.55 -8.54
CA ALA A 116 -4.36 -5.46 -7.78
C ALA A 116 -5.37 -4.65 -8.62
N CYS A 117 -5.04 -4.33 -9.87
CA CYS A 117 -5.95 -3.66 -10.81
C CYS A 117 -7.21 -4.50 -11.09
N ARG A 118 -7.06 -5.84 -11.25
CA ARG A 118 -8.23 -6.73 -11.43
C ARG A 118 -9.16 -6.69 -10.21
N ILE A 119 -8.60 -6.77 -9.01
CA ILE A 119 -9.38 -6.70 -7.76
C ILE A 119 -10.06 -5.34 -7.63
N ALA A 120 -9.32 -4.25 -7.91
CA ALA A 120 -9.87 -2.90 -7.92
C ALA A 120 -11.08 -2.78 -8.85
N ARG A 121 -10.99 -3.33 -10.06
CA ARG A 121 -12.09 -3.36 -11.03
C ARG A 121 -13.33 -4.07 -10.46
N VAL A 122 -13.17 -5.27 -9.87
CA VAL A 122 -14.29 -6.01 -9.27
C VAL A 122 -14.95 -5.21 -8.15
N PHE A 123 -14.16 -4.59 -7.28
CA PHE A 123 -14.69 -3.76 -6.18
C PHE A 123 -15.36 -2.48 -6.68
N ASN A 124 -14.86 -1.87 -7.74
CA ASN A 124 -15.47 -0.70 -8.38
C ASN A 124 -16.80 -1.07 -9.05
N GLU A 125 -16.86 -2.17 -9.81
CA GLU A 125 -18.07 -2.69 -10.45
C GLU A 125 -19.14 -3.09 -9.41
N HIS A 126 -18.73 -3.64 -8.28
CA HIS A 126 -19.61 -3.95 -7.15
C HIS A 126 -20.15 -2.68 -6.46
N GLY A 127 -19.46 -1.56 -6.59
CA GLY A 127 -19.81 -0.29 -5.97
C GLY A 127 -19.33 -0.13 -4.53
N ILE A 128 -18.54 -1.07 -3.99
CA ILE A 128 -17.97 -0.98 -2.64
C ILE A 128 -16.81 0.02 -2.57
N ARG A 129 -16.10 0.24 -3.71
CA ARG A 129 -14.98 1.15 -3.85
C ARG A 129 -15.30 2.21 -4.90
N GLN A 130 -15.28 3.48 -4.53
CA GLN A 130 -15.60 4.63 -5.40
C GLN A 130 -14.44 5.65 -5.48
N TYR A 131 -13.43 5.50 -4.64
CA TYR A 131 -12.25 6.36 -4.55
C TYR A 131 -11.09 5.55 -3.97
N GLY A 132 -9.92 6.13 -4.01
CA GLY A 132 -8.69 5.52 -3.50
C GLY A 132 -7.68 5.29 -4.60
N VAL A 133 -6.58 4.69 -4.20
CA VAL A 133 -5.43 4.40 -5.04
C VAL A 133 -4.97 2.96 -4.77
N ILE A 134 -4.05 2.45 -5.60
CA ILE A 134 -3.31 1.24 -5.28
C ILE A 134 -1.95 1.68 -4.73
N ARG A 135 -1.71 1.39 -3.46
CA ARG A 135 -0.44 1.67 -2.79
C ARG A 135 0.63 0.70 -3.28
N VAL A 136 1.83 1.23 -3.50
CA VAL A 136 3.01 0.48 -3.92
C VAL A 136 4.25 0.93 -3.13
N ASP A 137 5.17 -0.01 -2.94
CA ASP A 137 6.49 0.20 -2.34
C ASP A 137 7.56 -0.24 -3.34
N SER A 138 8.84 0.03 -3.10
CA SER A 138 9.90 -0.31 -4.05
C SER A 138 10.53 -1.68 -3.81
N ALA A 139 11.21 -1.82 -2.68
CA ALA A 139 12.00 -3.01 -2.36
C ALA A 139 12.17 -3.10 -0.84
N GLU A 140 11.47 -4.03 -0.23
CA GLU A 140 11.65 -4.34 1.18
C GLU A 140 13.07 -4.86 1.43
N PHE A 141 13.69 -4.41 2.54
CA PHE A 141 15.07 -4.76 2.93
C PHE A 141 16.16 -4.48 1.89
N GLY A 142 15.84 -3.77 0.78
CA GLY A 142 16.78 -3.45 -0.29
C GLY A 142 17.67 -2.22 -0.01
N VAL A 143 17.54 -1.54 1.14
CA VAL A 143 18.23 -0.28 1.44
C VAL A 143 19.75 -0.42 1.39
N ASP A 144 20.32 -1.48 1.94
CA ASP A 144 21.77 -1.68 1.94
C ASP A 144 22.31 -2.02 0.55
N GLN A 145 21.51 -2.69 -0.29
CA GLN A 145 21.86 -2.91 -1.68
C GLN A 145 21.78 -1.61 -2.49
N TRP A 146 20.74 -0.82 -2.30
CA TRP A 146 20.58 0.49 -2.93
C TRP A 146 21.71 1.45 -2.55
N ARG A 147 22.14 1.46 -1.29
CA ARG A 147 23.25 2.30 -0.82
C ARG A 147 24.59 2.02 -1.50
N LYS A 148 24.79 0.83 -2.04
CA LYS A 148 26.03 0.47 -2.76
C LYS A 148 26.09 1.14 -4.13
N ASP A 149 24.94 1.31 -4.80
CA ASP A 149 24.79 1.96 -6.10
C ASP A 149 23.40 2.61 -6.20
N PRO A 150 23.24 3.82 -5.56
CA PRO A 150 21.96 4.50 -5.52
C PRO A 150 21.43 4.90 -6.90
N GLU A 151 22.33 5.28 -7.82
CA GLU A 151 21.96 5.72 -9.16
C GLU A 151 21.33 4.58 -9.96
N SER A 152 21.99 3.43 -10.02
CA SER A 152 21.49 2.25 -10.71
C SER A 152 20.23 1.70 -10.04
N GLY A 153 20.18 1.66 -8.70
CA GLY A 153 19.02 1.21 -7.94
C GLY A 153 17.78 2.07 -8.20
N THR A 154 17.95 3.40 -8.15
CA THR A 154 16.87 4.35 -8.44
C THR A 154 16.39 4.27 -9.88
N ALA A 155 17.32 4.14 -10.85
CA ALA A 155 16.96 3.97 -12.26
C ALA A 155 16.12 2.71 -12.51
N ARG A 156 16.43 1.58 -11.85
CA ARG A 156 15.64 0.35 -11.93
C ARG A 156 14.24 0.52 -11.34
N ILE A 157 14.12 1.18 -10.17
CA ILE A 157 12.82 1.48 -9.56
C ILE A 157 11.98 2.34 -10.50
N ILE A 158 12.56 3.39 -11.08
CA ILE A 158 11.90 4.29 -12.03
C ILE A 158 11.37 3.50 -13.24
N ASP A 159 12.18 2.63 -13.83
CA ASP A 159 11.76 1.83 -15.00
C ASP A 159 10.60 0.89 -14.66
N THR A 160 10.67 0.21 -13.53
CA THR A 160 9.59 -0.67 -13.05
C THR A 160 8.33 0.12 -12.74
N PHE A 161 8.45 1.26 -12.07
CA PHE A 161 7.30 2.11 -11.72
C PHE A 161 6.65 2.76 -12.95
N LYS A 162 7.41 3.08 -14.00
CA LYS A 162 6.84 3.51 -15.29
C LYS A 162 5.91 2.45 -15.87
N LYS A 163 6.40 1.20 -15.93
CA LYS A 163 5.61 0.07 -16.42
C LYS A 163 4.38 -0.18 -15.54
N ALA A 164 4.54 -0.12 -14.22
CA ALA A 164 3.44 -0.27 -13.27
C ALA A 164 2.39 0.85 -13.40
N ALA A 165 2.82 2.10 -13.54
CA ALA A 165 1.94 3.25 -13.73
C ALA A 165 1.16 3.15 -15.05
N GLN A 166 1.79 2.65 -16.13
CA GLN A 166 1.10 2.39 -17.39
C GLN A 166 0.03 1.30 -17.24
N ILE A 167 0.33 0.19 -16.54
CA ILE A 167 -0.66 -0.86 -16.26
C ILE A 167 -1.85 -0.29 -15.48
N ALA A 168 -1.60 0.51 -14.45
CA ALA A 168 -2.66 1.13 -13.66
C ALA A 168 -3.51 2.09 -14.51
N GLN A 169 -2.87 2.94 -15.33
CA GLN A 169 -3.55 3.86 -16.25
C GLN A 169 -4.45 3.12 -17.24
N ASP A 170 -3.98 2.02 -17.83
CA ASP A 170 -4.75 1.20 -18.78
C ASP A 170 -5.97 0.56 -18.12
N CYS A 171 -5.93 0.36 -16.80
CA CYS A 171 -7.04 -0.15 -15.99
C CYS A 171 -7.93 0.95 -15.38
N GLY A 172 -7.63 2.22 -15.61
CA GLY A 172 -8.36 3.35 -15.01
C GLY A 172 -8.02 3.56 -13.51
N GLU A 173 -6.91 3.03 -13.05
CA GLU A 173 -6.45 3.13 -11.66
C GLU A 173 -5.27 4.09 -11.53
N ARG A 174 -4.97 4.49 -10.30
CA ARG A 174 -3.81 5.31 -9.93
C ARG A 174 -2.99 4.59 -8.87
N LEU A 175 -1.68 4.72 -8.97
CA LEU A 175 -0.75 4.23 -7.96
C LEU A 175 -0.38 5.36 -6.99
N ALA A 176 -0.10 4.98 -5.74
CA ALA A 176 0.53 5.86 -4.75
C ALA A 176 1.76 5.17 -4.16
N ALA A 177 2.92 5.77 -4.35
CA ALA A 177 4.16 5.29 -3.77
C ALA A 177 4.24 5.71 -2.30
N GLU A 178 4.41 4.75 -1.39
CA GLU A 178 4.60 5.03 0.03
C GLU A 178 6.08 4.99 0.38
N GLY A 179 6.56 6.09 1.01
CA GLY A 179 7.91 6.18 1.53
C GLY A 179 8.03 5.62 2.93
N GLU A 180 8.99 4.72 3.15
CA GLU A 180 9.33 4.21 4.47
C GLU A 180 10.84 3.96 4.58
N ILE A 181 11.35 3.96 5.82
CA ILE A 181 12.79 3.80 6.08
C ILE A 181 13.38 2.46 5.64
N CYS A 182 12.54 1.46 5.43
CA CYS A 182 12.92 0.13 4.96
C CYS A 182 12.83 -0.04 3.43
N TRP A 183 12.26 0.94 2.70
CA TRP A 183 12.11 0.83 1.24
C TRP A 183 13.31 1.44 0.51
N ALA A 184 14.00 0.65 -0.30
CA ALA A 184 15.13 1.10 -1.10
C ALA A 184 14.73 2.26 -2.03
N GLY A 185 15.51 3.34 -2.03
CA GLY A 185 15.24 4.54 -2.83
C GLY A 185 14.00 5.33 -2.43
N MET A 186 13.26 4.91 -1.40
CA MET A 186 12.00 5.52 -0.95
C MET A 186 12.02 5.86 0.54
N HIS A 187 13.19 5.88 1.17
CA HIS A 187 13.32 6.11 2.61
C HIS A 187 13.45 7.58 3.00
N SER A 188 13.52 8.49 2.03
CA SER A 188 13.43 9.94 2.25
C SER A 188 12.50 10.60 1.23
N TRP A 189 11.97 11.78 1.58
CA TRP A 189 11.12 12.55 0.67
C TRP A 189 11.86 13.00 -0.61
N LYS A 190 13.18 13.20 -0.53
CA LYS A 190 14.00 13.57 -1.70
C LYS A 190 14.12 12.43 -2.67
N ASP A 191 14.45 11.24 -2.17
CA ASP A 191 14.56 10.04 -3.01
C ASP A 191 13.20 9.72 -3.66
N MET A 192 12.10 9.95 -2.93
CA MET A 192 10.75 9.82 -3.47
C MET A 192 10.48 10.78 -4.62
N LEU A 193 10.89 12.05 -4.50
CA LEU A 193 10.73 13.03 -5.57
C LEU A 193 11.55 12.64 -6.80
N ASP A 194 12.80 12.21 -6.62
CA ASP A 194 13.65 11.75 -7.73
C ASP A 194 12.99 10.60 -8.51
N ILE A 195 12.35 9.65 -7.80
CA ILE A 195 11.59 8.56 -8.43
C ILE A 195 10.37 9.11 -9.18
N LEU A 196 9.54 9.95 -8.54
CA LEU A 196 8.33 10.47 -9.16
C LEU A 196 8.62 11.32 -10.41
N GLU A 197 9.64 12.19 -10.32
CA GLU A 197 10.11 12.99 -11.45
C GLU A 197 10.67 12.11 -12.56
N GLY A 198 11.46 11.09 -12.21
CA GLY A 198 11.99 10.12 -13.14
C GLY A 198 10.91 9.30 -13.86
N VAL A 199 9.84 8.92 -13.16
CA VAL A 199 8.67 8.24 -13.77
C VAL A 199 7.92 9.18 -14.71
N GLY A 200 7.72 10.44 -14.34
CA GLY A 200 7.12 11.46 -15.20
C GLY A 200 5.65 11.23 -15.56
N MET A 201 4.89 10.49 -14.73
CA MET A 201 3.47 10.15 -14.95
C MET A 201 2.61 10.62 -13.74
N PRO A 202 2.51 11.95 -13.48
CA PRO A 202 1.87 12.48 -12.26
C PRO A 202 0.37 12.18 -12.16
N ASP A 203 -0.31 11.91 -13.28
CA ASP A 203 -1.71 11.53 -13.30
C ASP A 203 -1.92 10.06 -12.90
N SER A 204 -0.89 9.21 -13.01
CA SER A 204 -0.96 7.77 -12.77
C SER A 204 -0.19 7.32 -11.53
N LEU A 205 0.85 8.03 -11.12
CA LEU A 205 1.65 7.75 -9.93
C LEU A 205 1.77 9.00 -9.08
N GLY A 206 1.28 8.92 -7.85
CA GLY A 206 1.39 9.94 -6.83
C GLY A 206 2.20 9.47 -5.62
N PHE A 207 2.21 10.31 -4.60
CA PHE A 207 2.89 10.08 -3.34
C PHE A 207 1.89 9.90 -2.20
N GLN A 208 2.05 8.85 -1.42
CA GLN A 208 1.34 8.66 -0.16
C GLN A 208 2.21 9.12 0.99
N THR A 209 1.83 10.23 1.63
CA THR A 209 2.56 10.74 2.80
C THR A 209 2.05 10.11 4.08
N GLN A 210 2.98 9.78 4.97
CA GLN A 210 2.67 9.56 6.38
C GLN A 210 3.17 10.79 7.17
N PRO A 211 2.30 11.73 7.56
CA PRO A 211 2.73 13.02 8.10
C PRO A 211 3.66 12.92 9.32
N SER A 212 3.46 11.90 10.17
CA SER A 212 4.31 11.66 11.33
C SER A 212 5.74 11.23 11.01
N ARG A 213 5.97 10.63 9.84
CA ARG A 213 7.29 10.17 9.37
C ARG A 213 7.99 11.23 8.53
N SER A 214 7.28 11.94 7.68
CA SER A 214 7.84 13.03 6.87
C SER A 214 8.30 14.22 7.70
N LEU A 215 7.62 14.54 8.80
CA LEU A 215 8.06 15.60 9.73
C LEU A 215 9.33 15.22 10.49
N ARG A 216 9.58 13.96 10.78
CA ARG A 216 10.82 13.52 11.45
C ARG A 216 12.03 13.56 10.53
N SER A 217 11.87 13.36 9.23
CA SER A 217 12.95 13.45 8.26
C SER A 217 13.22 14.89 7.82
N ALA A 218 12.22 15.78 7.87
CA ALA A 218 12.38 17.22 7.58
C ALA A 218 12.99 18.00 8.76
N CYS A 219 12.73 17.59 10.00
CA CYS A 219 13.45 18.09 11.18
C CYS A 219 14.75 17.29 11.30
N GLY A 220 15.75 17.69 10.51
CA GLY A 220 17.12 17.22 10.73
C GLY A 220 17.45 17.38 12.21
N TRP A 221 18.02 16.35 12.80
CA TRP A 221 18.51 16.28 14.17
C TRP A 221 19.48 17.44 14.46
N ALA A 222 18.94 18.62 14.68
CA ALA A 222 19.63 19.75 15.25
C ALA A 222 19.19 19.87 16.71
N GLY A 223 19.89 19.13 17.58
CA GLY A 223 20.17 19.55 18.92
C GLY A 223 18.99 19.88 19.83
N CYS A 224 18.23 18.89 20.31
CA CYS A 224 17.63 19.01 21.64
C CYS A 224 18.68 18.59 22.67
N ARG A 225 19.61 19.50 23.00
CA ARG A 225 20.41 19.37 24.23
C ARG A 225 19.47 19.61 25.39
N SER A 226 19.23 18.56 26.17
CA SER A 226 18.70 18.69 27.51
C SER A 226 19.59 19.65 28.32
N GLY A 227 19.09 20.86 28.56
CA GLY A 227 19.57 21.73 29.59
C GLY A 227 18.83 21.43 30.88
N ARG A 228 19.55 20.79 31.79
CA ARG A 228 19.37 20.71 33.26
C ARG A 228 17.99 20.84 33.83
#